data_3512df0bf099c650eda1b07888e5b3e7
#
_entry.id   3512df0bf099c650eda1b07888e5b3e7
#
_cell.length_a   1.000
_cell.length_b   1.000
_cell.length_c   1.000
_cell.angle_alpha   90.00
_cell.angle_beta   90.00
_cell.angle_gamma   90.00
#
_symmetry.space_group_name_H-M   'P 1'
#
loop_
_entity.id
_entity.type
_entity.pdbx_description
1 polymer ?
#
loop_
_entity_poly.entity_id
_entity_poly.type
_entity_poly.pdbx_seq_one_letter_code
_entity_poly.pdbx_strand_id
1 'polypeptide(L)'
;ECGILLAREKGSDDFISAARLQQLEGWREKFNQGEATMADFAAAENLEFAVDALAFFAHWITPKNMKRRFDTYFYMARAPEDHVGLHDGSESVDSVWITAKQALADADAQKRTVIFPTRMNIEKFAKRASVDDALAQCGEVVTVVPFMEKEGDKTYLRIQTEAGYGDPKMDVSRGL
;
A
#
# COMPACT_ATOMS: atom_id res chain seq x y z
N GLU A 1 -10.84 -4.58 3.92
CA GLU A 1 -10.30 -3.47 4.74
C GLU A 1 -10.62 -2.10 4.13
N CYS A 2 -10.20 -1.82 2.89
CA CYS A 2 -10.34 -0.48 2.28
C CYS A 2 -11.61 -0.29 1.40
N GLY A 3 -12.45 -1.31 1.24
CA GLY A 3 -13.69 -1.21 0.43
C GLY A 3 -13.47 -1.15 -1.08
N ILE A 4 -12.28 -1.44 -1.58
CA ILE A 4 -11.98 -1.54 -3.01
C ILE A 4 -11.65 -2.99 -3.32
N LEU A 5 -12.30 -3.54 -4.35
CA LEU A 5 -12.09 -4.91 -4.80
C LEU A 5 -11.64 -4.93 -6.26
N LEU A 6 -10.42 -5.36 -6.50
CA LEU A 6 -9.88 -5.57 -7.84
C LEU A 6 -10.28 -6.97 -8.32
N ALA A 7 -11.49 -7.10 -8.81
CA ALA A 7 -12.05 -8.34 -9.31
C ALA A 7 -12.88 -8.09 -10.58
N ARG A 8 -13.07 -9.14 -11.34
CA ARG A 8 -13.89 -9.20 -12.57
C ARG A 8 -14.90 -10.32 -12.46
N GLU A 9 -16.05 -10.19 -13.11
CA GLU A 9 -16.88 -11.36 -13.38
C GLU A 9 -16.06 -12.33 -14.24
N LYS A 10 -16.19 -13.61 -13.99
CA LYS A 10 -15.44 -14.64 -14.71
C LYS A 10 -15.69 -14.54 -16.23
N GLY A 11 -14.61 -14.36 -16.98
CA GLY A 11 -14.64 -14.17 -18.43
C GLY A 11 -14.93 -12.74 -18.90
N SER A 12 -14.90 -11.74 -17.99
CA SER A 12 -14.96 -10.31 -18.32
C SER A 12 -13.59 -9.67 -18.19
N ASP A 13 -13.32 -8.66 -19.03
CA ASP A 13 -12.14 -7.81 -18.91
C ASP A 13 -12.36 -6.59 -18.00
N ASP A 14 -13.63 -6.24 -17.73
CA ASP A 14 -14.00 -5.09 -16.91
C ASP A 14 -14.03 -5.43 -15.42
N PHE A 15 -13.59 -4.48 -14.57
CA PHE A 15 -13.80 -4.59 -13.13
C PHE A 15 -15.27 -4.62 -12.78
N ILE A 16 -15.62 -5.31 -11.69
CA ILE A 16 -16.96 -5.28 -11.14
C ILE A 16 -17.37 -3.85 -10.80
N SER A 17 -18.64 -3.53 -11.02
CA SER A 17 -19.19 -2.21 -10.69
C SER A 17 -19.40 -2.01 -9.19
N ALA A 18 -19.54 -0.75 -8.76
CA ALA A 18 -19.92 -0.41 -7.39
C ALA A 18 -21.23 -1.08 -6.96
N ALA A 19 -22.21 -1.21 -7.86
CA ALA A 19 -23.45 -1.90 -7.56
C ALA A 19 -23.25 -3.41 -7.29
N ARG A 20 -22.33 -4.05 -8.03
CA ARG A 20 -21.96 -5.45 -7.78
C ARG A 20 -21.18 -5.56 -6.46
N LEU A 21 -20.24 -4.65 -6.20
CA LEU A 21 -19.48 -4.61 -4.96
C LEU A 21 -20.40 -4.50 -3.74
N GLN A 22 -21.45 -3.69 -3.80
CA GLN A 22 -22.43 -3.55 -2.73
C GLN A 22 -23.18 -4.86 -2.43
N GLN A 23 -23.48 -5.66 -3.45
CA GLN A 23 -24.11 -6.99 -3.27
C GLN A 23 -23.19 -7.97 -2.51
N LEU A 24 -21.88 -7.74 -2.56
CA LEU A 24 -20.86 -8.60 -1.97
C LEU A 24 -20.53 -8.20 -0.50
N GLU A 25 -21.13 -7.15 0.04
CA GLU A 25 -20.75 -6.57 1.33
C GLU A 25 -20.84 -7.56 2.49
N GLY A 26 -21.80 -8.49 2.46
CA GLY A 26 -21.93 -9.53 3.48
C GLY A 26 -20.74 -10.49 3.61
N TRP A 27 -19.86 -10.53 2.59
CA TRP A 27 -18.63 -11.32 2.66
C TRP A 27 -17.57 -10.72 3.59
N ARG A 28 -17.57 -9.39 3.78
CA ARG A 28 -16.62 -8.73 4.71
C ARG A 28 -16.73 -9.31 6.12
N GLU A 29 -17.95 -9.50 6.60
CA GLU A 29 -18.21 -10.09 7.92
C GLU A 29 -17.69 -11.53 8.01
N LYS A 30 -17.96 -12.34 6.99
CA LYS A 30 -17.47 -13.74 6.93
C LYS A 30 -15.94 -13.82 6.97
N PHE A 31 -15.25 -12.89 6.29
CA PHE A 31 -13.79 -12.82 6.35
C PHE A 31 -13.29 -12.42 7.74
N ASN A 32 -13.89 -11.42 8.35
CA ASN A 32 -13.53 -10.95 9.69
C ASN A 32 -13.73 -12.03 10.76
N GLN A 33 -14.74 -12.88 10.57
CA GLN A 33 -15.04 -14.01 11.45
C GLN A 33 -14.23 -15.28 11.12
N GLY A 34 -13.47 -15.26 10.01
CA GLY A 34 -12.69 -16.42 9.55
C GLY A 34 -13.57 -17.56 8.98
N GLU A 35 -14.81 -17.27 8.62
CA GLU A 35 -15.78 -18.25 8.12
C GLU A 35 -15.62 -18.56 6.63
N ALA A 36 -14.86 -17.72 5.89
CA ALA A 36 -14.63 -17.91 4.47
C ALA A 36 -13.23 -17.48 4.05
N THR A 37 -12.71 -18.13 3.02
CA THR A 37 -11.47 -17.73 2.35
C THR A 37 -11.77 -16.91 1.09
N MET A 38 -10.75 -16.19 0.58
CA MET A 38 -10.87 -15.48 -0.70
C MET A 38 -11.16 -16.44 -1.87
N ALA A 39 -10.70 -17.70 -1.79
CA ALA A 39 -10.99 -18.71 -2.81
C ALA A 39 -12.46 -19.14 -2.77
N ASP A 40 -13.04 -19.34 -1.58
CA ASP A 40 -14.46 -19.64 -1.42
C ASP A 40 -15.33 -18.52 -1.97
N PHE A 41 -14.96 -17.28 -1.67
CA PHE A 41 -15.63 -16.09 -2.18
C PHE A 41 -15.61 -16.02 -3.72
N ALA A 42 -14.43 -16.14 -4.33
CA ALA A 42 -14.30 -16.07 -5.78
C ALA A 42 -15.12 -17.17 -6.48
N ALA A 43 -15.11 -18.38 -5.92
CA ALA A 43 -15.87 -19.49 -6.44
C ALA A 43 -17.39 -19.31 -6.29
N ALA A 44 -17.86 -18.87 -5.12
CA ALA A 44 -19.28 -18.69 -4.83
C ALA A 44 -19.89 -17.55 -5.65
N GLU A 45 -19.14 -16.48 -5.89
CA GLU A 45 -19.60 -15.28 -6.58
C GLU A 45 -19.24 -15.25 -8.07
N ASN A 46 -18.60 -16.32 -8.58
CA ASN A 46 -18.14 -16.43 -9.98
C ASN A 46 -17.22 -15.29 -10.40
N LEU A 47 -16.27 -14.94 -9.53
CA LEU A 47 -15.32 -13.84 -9.73
C LEU A 47 -13.90 -14.35 -10.02
N GLU A 48 -13.12 -13.51 -10.65
CA GLU A 48 -11.68 -13.64 -10.82
C GLU A 48 -10.99 -12.39 -10.24
N PHE A 49 -9.95 -12.60 -9.41
CA PHE A 49 -9.15 -11.48 -8.92
C PHE A 49 -8.25 -10.94 -10.03
N ALA A 50 -8.31 -9.64 -10.25
CA ALA A 50 -7.53 -8.95 -11.27
C ALA A 50 -6.08 -8.72 -10.83
N VAL A 51 -5.35 -9.80 -10.56
CA VAL A 51 -3.93 -9.75 -10.13
C VAL A 51 -3.01 -9.17 -11.21
N ASP A 52 -3.41 -9.26 -12.47
CA ASP A 52 -2.75 -8.65 -13.63
C ASP A 52 -2.80 -7.12 -13.61
N ALA A 53 -3.76 -6.53 -12.88
CA ALA A 53 -3.84 -5.09 -12.67
C ALA A 53 -2.89 -4.56 -11.59
N LEU A 54 -2.19 -5.45 -10.87
CA LEU A 54 -1.24 -5.08 -9.82
C LEU A 54 0.14 -4.84 -10.42
N ALA A 55 0.62 -3.61 -10.38
CA ALA A 55 1.97 -3.24 -10.79
C ALA A 55 2.92 -3.24 -9.58
N PHE A 56 4.00 -4.02 -9.65
CA PHE A 56 4.97 -4.14 -8.55
C PHE A 56 5.76 -2.83 -8.39
N PHE A 57 5.63 -2.20 -7.22
CA PHE A 57 6.13 -0.86 -6.97
C PHE A 57 7.33 -0.79 -6.03
N ALA A 58 7.29 -1.53 -4.93
CA ALA A 58 8.36 -1.50 -3.93
C ALA A 58 8.38 -2.78 -3.09
N HIS A 59 9.55 -3.12 -2.57
CA HIS A 59 9.76 -4.24 -1.66
C HIS A 59 10.62 -3.79 -0.47
N TRP A 60 10.09 -3.96 0.74
CA TRP A 60 10.76 -3.52 1.96
C TRP A 60 10.85 -4.65 2.96
N ILE A 61 12.05 -4.88 3.50
CA ILE A 61 12.29 -5.84 4.56
C ILE A 61 12.78 -5.09 5.80
N THR A 62 12.13 -5.31 6.94
CA THR A 62 12.55 -4.72 8.21
C THR A 62 13.98 -5.13 8.56
N PRO A 63 14.82 -4.23 9.10
CA PRO A 63 16.19 -4.52 9.50
C PRO A 63 16.31 -5.76 10.40
N LYS A 64 17.43 -6.50 10.28
CA LYS A 64 17.65 -7.77 11.01
C LYS A 64 17.69 -7.62 12.54
N ASN A 65 18.04 -6.45 13.03
CA ASN A 65 18.15 -6.15 14.46
C ASN A 65 16.81 -5.77 15.13
N MET A 66 15.71 -5.74 14.38
CA MET A 66 14.39 -5.44 14.93
C MET A 66 13.70 -6.68 15.49
N LYS A 67 12.97 -6.53 16.61
CA LYS A 67 12.24 -7.63 17.27
C LYS A 67 11.10 -8.19 16.42
N ARG A 68 10.39 -7.31 15.71
CA ARG A 68 9.37 -7.69 14.72
C ARG A 68 9.86 -7.29 13.35
N ARG A 69 9.73 -8.20 12.42
CA ARG A 69 10.18 -7.97 11.04
C ARG A 69 9.06 -8.32 10.08
N PHE A 70 8.96 -7.48 9.06
CA PHE A 70 8.02 -7.63 7.96
C PHE A 70 8.81 -7.76 6.67
N ASP A 71 8.31 -8.57 5.79
CA ASP A 71 8.70 -8.69 4.40
C ASP A 71 7.49 -8.21 3.59
N THR A 72 7.56 -6.98 3.06
CA THR A 72 6.38 -6.27 2.56
C THR A 72 6.56 -5.91 1.09
N TYR A 73 5.67 -6.44 0.27
CA TYR A 73 5.54 -6.13 -1.15
C TYR A 73 4.48 -5.05 -1.34
N PHE A 74 4.83 -3.97 -2.01
CA PHE A 74 3.93 -2.88 -2.34
C PHE A 74 3.58 -2.93 -3.81
N TYR A 75 2.29 -2.88 -4.09
CA TYR A 75 1.76 -2.83 -5.44
C TYR A 75 0.97 -1.56 -5.67
N MET A 76 0.93 -1.11 -6.91
CA MET A 76 0.04 -0.08 -7.38
C MET A 76 -1.02 -0.68 -8.28
N ALA A 77 -2.23 -0.14 -8.22
CA ALA A 77 -3.29 -0.43 -9.17
C ALA A 77 -4.12 0.82 -9.40
N ARG A 78 -4.75 0.91 -10.56
CA ARG A 78 -5.82 1.87 -10.79
C ARG A 78 -7.05 1.41 -10.02
N ALA A 79 -7.59 2.25 -9.15
CA ALA A 79 -8.87 1.95 -8.51
C ALA A 79 -10.00 1.99 -9.57
N PRO A 80 -10.97 1.08 -9.52
CA PRO A 80 -12.18 1.20 -10.32
C PRO A 80 -12.86 2.56 -10.07
N GLU A 81 -13.32 3.22 -11.13
CA GLU A 81 -13.73 4.64 -11.07
C GLU A 81 -14.95 4.89 -10.17
N ASP A 82 -15.83 3.89 -10.06
CA ASP A 82 -17.07 3.97 -9.29
C ASP A 82 -16.94 3.40 -7.86
N HIS A 83 -15.77 2.82 -7.48
CA HIS A 83 -15.57 2.30 -6.13
C HIS A 83 -15.23 3.43 -5.16
N VAL A 84 -15.98 3.48 -4.06
CA VAL A 84 -15.71 4.38 -2.95
C VAL A 84 -14.94 3.63 -1.88
N GLY A 85 -13.71 4.09 -1.58
CA GLY A 85 -12.93 3.53 -0.48
C GLY A 85 -13.65 3.71 0.86
N LEU A 86 -14.02 2.60 1.49
CA LEU A 86 -14.72 2.59 2.77
C LEU A 86 -14.04 1.62 3.72
N HIS A 87 -13.53 2.13 4.83
CA HIS A 87 -12.92 1.33 5.88
C HIS A 87 -13.92 0.35 6.52
N ASP A 88 -13.42 -0.73 7.10
CA ASP A 88 -14.22 -1.77 7.73
C ASP A 88 -14.60 -1.46 9.20
N GLY A 89 -14.02 -0.42 9.78
CA GLY A 89 -14.26 0.00 11.15
C GLY A 89 -13.56 -0.86 12.22
N SER A 90 -12.77 -1.84 11.82
CA SER A 90 -12.02 -2.74 12.71
C SER A 90 -10.51 -2.47 12.63
N GLU A 91 -9.84 -2.92 11.58
CA GLU A 91 -8.42 -2.67 11.33
C GLU A 91 -8.19 -1.26 10.79
N SER A 92 -9.07 -0.77 9.93
CA SER A 92 -9.08 0.61 9.41
C SER A 92 -10.29 1.37 9.96
N VAL A 93 -10.04 2.51 10.61
CA VAL A 93 -11.06 3.32 11.28
C VAL A 93 -11.41 4.61 10.55
N ASP A 94 -10.64 4.99 9.54
CA ASP A 94 -10.85 6.17 8.70
C ASP A 94 -10.33 5.95 7.30
N SER A 95 -11.01 6.49 6.31
CA SER A 95 -10.64 6.44 4.90
C SER A 95 -10.69 7.82 4.28
N VAL A 96 -9.67 8.19 3.54
CA VAL A 96 -9.59 9.49 2.87
C VAL A 96 -8.98 9.36 1.49
N TRP A 97 -9.62 9.99 0.50
CA TRP A 97 -9.01 10.24 -0.79
C TRP A 97 -8.13 11.48 -0.71
N ILE A 98 -6.83 11.31 -0.89
CA ILE A 98 -5.84 12.36 -0.65
C ILE A 98 -4.73 12.29 -1.71
N THR A 99 -4.22 13.43 -2.14
CA THR A 99 -3.04 13.44 -3.00
C THR A 99 -1.79 13.10 -2.19
N ALA A 100 -0.79 12.51 -2.85
CA ALA A 100 0.49 12.21 -2.20
C ALA A 100 1.14 13.46 -1.58
N LYS A 101 1.06 14.61 -2.25
CA LYS A 101 1.57 15.89 -1.73
C LYS A 101 0.85 16.33 -0.45
N GLN A 102 -0.48 16.19 -0.42
CA GLN A 102 -1.26 16.54 0.77
C GLN A 102 -0.99 15.56 1.91
N ALA A 103 -0.82 14.26 1.61
CA ALA A 103 -0.49 13.26 2.63
C ALA A 103 0.86 13.57 3.31
N LEU A 104 1.87 14.00 2.54
CA LEU A 104 3.16 14.43 3.07
C LEU A 104 3.03 15.72 3.89
N ALA A 105 2.27 16.71 3.42
CA ALA A 105 2.03 17.95 4.16
C ALA A 105 1.31 17.69 5.50
N ASP A 106 0.34 16.80 5.52
CA ASP A 106 -0.38 16.43 6.75
C ASP A 106 0.54 15.67 7.73
N ALA A 107 1.46 14.85 7.21
CA ALA A 107 2.48 14.18 8.03
C ALA A 107 3.47 15.19 8.64
N ASP A 108 3.95 16.16 7.87
CA ASP A 108 4.85 17.22 8.33
C ASP A 108 4.17 18.12 9.38
N ALA A 109 2.88 18.38 9.22
CA ALA A 109 2.06 19.11 10.19
C ALA A 109 1.62 18.27 11.40
N GLN A 110 2.09 17.03 11.51
CA GLN A 110 1.72 16.07 12.58
C GLN A 110 0.23 15.76 12.69
N LYS A 111 -0.55 16.02 11.64
CA LYS A 111 -1.96 15.64 11.57
C LYS A 111 -2.15 14.14 11.34
N ARG A 112 -1.18 13.50 10.69
CA ARG A 112 -1.17 12.06 10.41
C ARG A 112 0.19 11.47 10.74
N THR A 113 0.20 10.29 11.33
CA THR A 113 1.43 9.53 11.54
C THR A 113 1.74 8.72 10.28
N VAL A 114 2.88 9.01 9.65
CA VAL A 114 3.36 8.28 8.48
C VAL A 114 4.74 7.73 8.80
N ILE A 115 4.85 6.41 8.91
CA ILE A 115 6.11 5.73 9.21
C ILE A 115 7.09 5.83 8.03
N PHE A 116 8.38 5.67 8.31
CA PHE A 116 9.46 5.91 7.35
C PHE A 116 9.27 5.17 6.00
N PRO A 117 9.01 3.85 5.92
CA PRO A 117 8.80 3.16 4.64
C PRO A 117 7.62 3.72 3.84
N THR A 118 6.51 4.00 4.52
CA THR A 118 5.31 4.57 3.90
C THR A 118 5.60 5.97 3.35
N ARG A 119 6.29 6.81 4.13
CA ARG A 119 6.69 8.15 3.70
C ARG A 119 7.54 8.10 2.43
N MET A 120 8.56 7.24 2.40
CA MET A 120 9.44 7.09 1.23
C MET A 120 8.65 6.68 -0.01
N ASN A 121 7.74 5.72 0.14
CA ASN A 121 6.87 5.28 -0.96
C ASN A 121 5.95 6.41 -1.45
N ILE A 122 5.35 7.20 -0.54
CA ILE A 122 4.53 8.35 -0.91
C ILE A 122 5.37 9.42 -1.62
N GLU A 123 6.59 9.71 -1.17
CA GLU A 123 7.51 10.66 -1.82
C GLU A 123 7.92 10.21 -3.23
N LYS A 124 8.18 8.90 -3.40
CA LYS A 124 8.46 8.32 -4.72
C LYS A 124 7.26 8.46 -5.65
N PHE A 125 6.06 8.21 -5.14
CA PHE A 125 4.80 8.35 -5.87
C PHE A 125 4.47 9.83 -6.18
N ALA A 126 4.69 10.75 -5.25
CA ALA A 126 4.41 12.18 -5.42
C ALA A 126 5.19 12.86 -6.56
N LYS A 127 6.26 12.23 -7.04
CA LYS A 127 7.07 12.69 -8.18
C LYS A 127 6.42 12.37 -9.53
N ARG A 128 5.33 11.62 -9.57
CA ARG A 128 4.66 11.19 -10.80
C ARG A 128 3.67 12.23 -11.28
N ALA A 129 3.61 12.41 -12.61
CA ALA A 129 2.75 13.41 -13.23
C ALA A 129 1.30 12.94 -13.33
N SER A 130 1.07 11.62 -13.44
CA SER A 130 -0.24 11.00 -13.58
C SER A 130 -0.24 9.57 -13.05
N VAL A 131 -1.43 8.96 -12.99
CA VAL A 131 -1.58 7.53 -12.66
C VAL A 131 -0.87 6.66 -13.70
N ASP A 132 -1.01 6.98 -14.98
CA ASP A 132 -0.33 6.22 -16.04
C ASP A 132 1.19 6.31 -15.95
N ASP A 133 1.73 7.51 -15.67
CA ASP A 133 3.17 7.68 -15.41
C ASP A 133 3.60 6.87 -14.18
N ALA A 134 2.82 6.84 -13.12
CA ALA A 134 3.13 6.06 -11.93
C ALA A 134 3.17 4.55 -12.23
N LEU A 135 2.18 4.02 -12.93
CA LEU A 135 2.11 2.61 -13.30
C LEU A 135 3.22 2.22 -14.29
N ALA A 136 3.54 3.08 -15.27
CA ALA A 136 4.60 2.84 -16.24
C ALA A 136 6.01 2.78 -15.61
N GLN A 137 6.20 3.35 -14.41
CA GLN A 137 7.47 3.30 -13.67
C GLN A 137 7.55 2.12 -12.68
N CYS A 138 6.52 1.28 -12.62
CA CYS A 138 6.56 0.03 -11.88
C CYS A 138 7.31 -1.07 -12.66
N GLY A 139 7.79 -2.07 -11.96
CA GLY A 139 8.42 -3.25 -12.58
C GLY A 139 9.72 -3.63 -11.89
N GLU A 140 10.85 -3.05 -12.29
CA GLU A 140 12.12 -3.35 -11.63
C GLU A 140 12.18 -2.73 -10.23
N VAL A 141 12.27 -3.58 -9.22
CA VAL A 141 12.27 -3.17 -7.82
C VAL A 141 13.52 -3.70 -7.11
N VAL A 142 14.29 -2.78 -6.54
CA VAL A 142 15.38 -3.12 -5.62
C VAL A 142 14.80 -3.29 -4.22
N THR A 143 15.06 -4.44 -3.60
CA THR A 143 14.65 -4.70 -2.22
C THR A 143 15.32 -3.74 -1.25
N VAL A 144 14.53 -3.03 -0.47
CA VAL A 144 15.02 -2.11 0.56
C VAL A 144 15.16 -2.84 1.89
N VAL A 145 16.38 -2.84 2.42
CA VAL A 145 16.66 -3.28 3.80
C VAL A 145 17.31 -2.11 4.52
N PRO A 146 16.57 -1.31 5.29
CA PRO A 146 17.14 -0.16 5.99
C PRO A 146 18.25 -0.59 6.94
N PHE A 147 19.25 0.28 7.10
CA PHE A 147 20.38 0.07 7.98
C PHE A 147 20.65 1.29 8.85
N MET A 148 21.29 1.06 9.99
CA MET A 148 21.68 2.13 10.92
C MET A 148 23.07 2.64 10.56
N GLU A 149 23.22 3.97 10.49
CA GLU A 149 24.50 4.64 10.29
C GLU A 149 24.72 5.70 11.37
N LYS A 150 25.92 5.74 11.94
CA LYS A 150 26.32 6.76 12.92
C LYS A 150 27.05 7.90 12.23
N GLU A 151 26.58 9.14 12.46
CA GLU A 151 27.24 10.37 12.05
C GLU A 151 27.49 11.23 13.33
N GLY A 152 28.70 11.18 13.88
CA GLY A 152 29.02 11.80 15.18
C GLY A 152 28.17 11.20 16.31
N ASP A 153 27.46 12.05 17.05
CA ASP A 153 26.59 11.64 18.15
C ASP A 153 25.19 11.20 17.71
N LYS A 154 24.89 11.25 16.42
CA LYS A 154 23.59 10.91 15.88
C LYS A 154 23.60 9.53 15.21
N THR A 155 22.46 8.85 15.30
CA THR A 155 22.20 7.61 14.56
C THR A 155 21.07 7.86 13.56
N TYR A 156 21.31 7.48 12.32
CA TYR A 156 20.33 7.60 11.25
C TYR A 156 19.91 6.23 10.73
N LEU A 157 18.62 6.11 10.42
CA LEU A 157 18.11 5.03 9.59
C LEU A 157 18.24 5.47 8.13
N ARG A 158 18.95 4.67 7.32
CA ARG A 158 19.20 4.91 5.90
C ARG A 158 18.75 3.75 5.05
N ILE A 159 18.65 3.99 3.77
CA ILE A 159 18.40 2.97 2.75
C ILE A 159 19.43 3.10 1.63
N GLN A 160 19.65 2.02 0.91
CA GLN A 160 20.56 1.99 -0.22
C GLN A 160 20.07 2.91 -1.36
N THR A 161 21.00 3.63 -1.98
CA THR A 161 20.69 4.61 -3.05
C THR A 161 20.14 3.96 -4.32
N GLU A 162 20.54 2.70 -4.59
CA GLU A 162 20.10 1.90 -5.73
C GLU A 162 18.58 1.63 -5.72
N ALA A 163 17.93 1.77 -4.56
CA ALA A 163 16.50 1.60 -4.44
C ALA A 163 15.68 2.77 -5.04
N GLY A 164 16.36 3.84 -5.50
CA GLY A 164 15.72 4.92 -6.26
C GLY A 164 14.93 5.93 -5.42
N TYR A 165 15.18 5.98 -4.10
CA TYR A 165 14.58 6.97 -3.19
C TYR A 165 15.44 8.22 -2.98
N GLY A 166 16.58 8.33 -3.66
CA GLY A 166 17.61 9.33 -3.39
C GLY A 166 18.51 8.91 -2.24
N ASP A 167 18.85 9.85 -1.36
CA ASP A 167 19.65 9.59 -0.14
C ASP A 167 18.87 10.00 1.12
N PRO A 168 17.73 9.35 1.42
CA PRO A 168 16.94 9.69 2.57
C PRO A 168 17.56 9.16 3.85
N LYS A 169 17.48 9.97 4.92
CA LYS A 169 17.85 9.56 6.26
C LYS A 169 16.85 10.05 7.30
N MET A 170 16.59 9.22 8.30
CA MET A 170 15.75 9.57 9.45
C MET A 170 16.58 9.51 10.72
N ASP A 171 16.61 10.60 11.50
CA ASP A 171 17.27 10.64 12.81
C ASP A 171 16.52 9.73 13.79
N VAL A 172 17.18 8.70 14.26
CA VAL A 172 16.67 7.71 15.21
C VAL A 172 17.48 7.68 16.52
N SER A 173 18.21 8.74 16.82
CA SER A 173 19.05 8.85 18.00
C SER A 173 18.28 8.70 19.31
N ARG A 174 16.96 8.95 19.30
CA ARG A 174 16.06 8.83 20.47
C ARG A 174 15.22 7.56 20.47
N GLY A 175 15.51 6.62 19.59
CA GLY A 175 14.77 5.38 19.36
C GLY A 175 13.92 5.42 18.08
N LEU A 176 13.46 4.23 17.67
CA LEU A 176 12.50 4.02 16.58
C LEU A 176 11.09 3.94 17.14
#